data_b2984a8e5b63da4bbe8a43923178caf6
#
_entry.id   b2984a8e5b63da4bbe8a43923178caf6
#
_cell.length_a   1.000
_cell.length_b   1.000
_cell.length_c   1.000
_cell.angle_alpha   90.00
_cell.angle_beta   90.00
_cell.angle_gamma   90.00
#
_symmetry.space_group_name_H-M   'P 1'
#
loop_
_entity.id
_entity.type
_entity.pdbx_description
1 polymer ?
#
loop_
_entity_poly.entity_id
_entity_poly.type
_entity_poly.pdbx_seq_one_letter_code
_entity_poly.pdbx_strand_id
1 'polypeptide(L)'
;MKAQPTTDRARFQRVIERLQAEGFYYANACCQSCGFAEADNAGAEDVVNINDQSIGRAFYGDAGRIPAKRLPATMVMPLYVAYDGRARRIVEVFREEGFNVEWDGDWANTICVRPELWPDRPRMDRLKKGEVA
;
A
#
# COMPACT_ATOMS: atom_id res chain seq x y z
N MET A 1 -9.09 8.15 26.42
CA MET A 1 -8.91 7.21 25.30
C MET A 1 -8.65 7.98 24.01
N LYS A 2 -7.62 7.60 23.32
CA LYS A 2 -7.32 8.25 22.04
C LYS A 2 -8.30 7.80 20.97
N ALA A 3 -8.73 8.76 20.16
CA ALA A 3 -9.53 8.43 19.00
C ALA A 3 -8.64 7.71 17.98
N GLN A 4 -9.23 6.74 17.29
CA GLN A 4 -8.53 6.07 16.19
C GLN A 4 -8.40 7.04 15.01
N PRO A 5 -7.32 6.92 14.23
CA PRO A 5 -7.22 7.69 13.00
C PRO A 5 -8.41 7.40 12.10
N THR A 6 -9.00 8.45 11.53
CA THR A 6 -10.21 8.32 10.69
C THR A 6 -9.93 8.55 9.22
N THR A 7 -8.76 9.11 8.88
CA THR A 7 -8.42 9.34 7.47
C THR A 7 -7.51 8.23 6.96
N ASP A 8 -7.63 7.94 5.67
CA ASP A 8 -6.76 6.95 5.03
C ASP A 8 -5.31 7.38 5.11
N ARG A 9 -5.04 8.68 4.96
CA ARG A 9 -3.70 9.21 5.09
C ARG A 9 -3.10 8.90 6.46
N ALA A 10 -3.83 9.15 7.52
CA ALA A 10 -3.34 8.91 8.88
C ALA A 10 -3.14 7.42 9.14
N ARG A 11 -4.05 6.57 8.67
CA ARG A 11 -3.93 5.12 8.80
C ARG A 11 -2.73 4.60 8.02
N PHE A 12 -2.52 5.10 6.80
CA PHE A 12 -1.39 4.70 5.98
C PHE A 12 -0.07 5.07 6.66
N GLN A 13 0.04 6.29 7.16
CA GLN A 13 1.23 6.73 7.88
C GLN A 13 1.50 5.84 9.10
N ARG A 14 0.46 5.49 9.82
CA ARG A 14 0.59 4.62 11.00
C ARG A 14 1.07 3.22 10.62
N VAL A 15 0.57 2.67 9.52
CA VAL A 15 1.04 1.37 9.02
C VAL A 15 2.54 1.41 8.76
N ILE A 16 3.01 2.44 8.05
CA ILE A 16 4.43 2.56 7.72
C ILE A 16 5.27 2.68 8.99
N GLU A 17 4.85 3.51 9.93
CA GLU A 17 5.57 3.68 11.20
C GLU A 17 5.64 2.37 11.98
N ARG A 18 4.53 1.62 12.02
CA ARG A 18 4.49 0.33 12.70
C ARG A 18 5.42 -0.69 12.05
N LEU A 19 5.40 -0.78 10.74
CA LEU A 19 6.25 -1.72 10.02
C LEU A 19 7.73 -1.37 10.21
N GLN A 20 8.07 -0.08 10.14
CA GLN A 20 9.44 0.36 10.41
C GLN A 20 9.87 0.00 11.83
N ALA A 21 8.99 0.14 12.80
CA ALA A 21 9.28 -0.22 14.19
C ALA A 21 9.52 -1.74 14.35
N GLU A 22 8.97 -2.55 13.45
CA GLU A 22 9.18 -3.99 13.44
C GLU A 22 10.37 -4.43 12.59
N GLY A 23 11.15 -3.49 12.08
CA GLY A 23 12.37 -3.79 11.34
C GLY A 23 12.21 -3.81 9.82
N PHE A 24 11.04 -3.46 9.29
CA PHE A 24 10.87 -3.38 7.84
C PHE A 24 11.60 -2.16 7.28
N TYR A 25 12.21 -2.35 6.12
CA TYR A 25 12.70 -1.24 5.33
C TYR A 25 11.54 -0.72 4.47
N TYR A 26 11.21 0.56 4.61
CA TYR A 26 10.19 1.18 3.78
C TYR A 26 10.86 1.79 2.55
N ALA A 27 10.63 1.18 1.40
CA ALA A 27 11.12 1.69 0.13
C ALA A 27 10.02 2.52 -0.53
N ASN A 28 10.35 3.75 -0.88
CA ASN A 28 9.43 4.65 -1.55
C ASN A 28 10.21 5.40 -2.63
N ALA A 29 10.42 4.75 -3.76
CA ALA A 29 11.14 5.32 -4.89
C ALA A 29 10.17 5.68 -6.00
N CYS A 30 10.70 6.13 -7.14
CA CYS A 30 9.89 6.49 -8.31
C CYS A 30 9.18 5.28 -8.92
N CYS A 31 9.76 4.10 -8.77
CA CYS A 31 9.18 2.87 -9.31
C CYS A 31 9.58 1.68 -8.42
N GLN A 32 8.95 0.54 -8.69
CA GLN A 32 9.14 -0.65 -7.86
C GLN A 32 10.58 -1.16 -7.89
N SER A 33 11.20 -1.23 -9.06
CA SER A 33 12.55 -1.75 -9.18
C SER A 33 13.57 -0.86 -8.48
N CYS A 34 13.39 0.44 -8.53
CA CYS A 34 14.26 1.37 -7.81
C CYS A 34 14.14 1.18 -6.29
N GLY A 35 12.93 0.94 -5.81
CA GLY A 35 12.69 0.68 -4.39
C GLY A 35 13.38 -0.59 -3.90
N PHE A 36 13.33 -1.66 -4.68
CA PHE A 36 14.03 -2.89 -4.33
C PHE A 36 15.53 -2.71 -4.38
N ALA A 37 16.04 -1.93 -5.34
CA ALA A 37 17.49 -1.64 -5.41
C ALA A 37 17.95 -0.88 -4.18
N GLU A 38 17.18 0.10 -3.71
CA GLU A 38 17.52 0.81 -2.48
C GLU A 38 17.55 -0.12 -1.27
N ALA A 39 16.57 -1.01 -1.16
CA ALA A 39 16.50 -1.95 -0.06
C ALA A 39 17.68 -2.93 -0.08
N ASP A 40 18.04 -3.43 -1.26
CA ASP A 40 19.19 -4.32 -1.42
C ASP A 40 20.48 -3.62 -1.01
N ASN A 41 20.65 -2.37 -1.42
CA ASN A 41 21.83 -1.60 -1.05
C ASN A 41 21.90 -1.35 0.46
N ALA A 42 20.77 -1.31 1.12
CA ALA A 42 20.70 -1.15 2.57
C ALA A 42 20.83 -2.49 3.31
N GLY A 43 20.90 -3.61 2.59
CA GLY A 43 20.98 -4.93 3.21
C GLY A 43 19.69 -5.37 3.88
N ALA A 44 18.55 -4.86 3.45
CA ALA A 44 17.26 -5.15 4.08
C ALA A 44 16.78 -6.56 3.74
N GLU A 45 16.25 -7.25 4.74
CA GLU A 45 15.65 -8.58 4.55
C GLU A 45 14.14 -8.49 4.43
N ASP A 46 13.52 -7.63 5.23
CA ASP A 46 12.08 -7.41 5.22
C ASP A 46 11.80 -6.05 4.61
N VAL A 47 11.09 -6.03 3.51
CA VAL A 47 10.88 -4.81 2.73
C VAL A 47 9.39 -4.61 2.46
N VAL A 48 8.91 -3.43 2.76
CA VAL A 48 7.62 -2.93 2.28
C VAL A 48 7.95 -1.87 1.23
N ASN A 49 7.55 -2.13 -0.01
CA ASN A 49 7.94 -1.29 -1.15
C ASN A 49 6.71 -0.69 -1.80
N ILE A 50 6.51 0.61 -1.58
CA ILE A 50 5.35 1.33 -2.12
C ILE A 50 5.89 2.54 -2.86
N ASN A 51 5.90 2.44 -4.19
CA ASN A 51 6.51 3.47 -5.02
C ASN A 51 5.58 4.67 -5.21
N ASP A 52 6.14 5.76 -5.74
CA ASP A 52 5.41 7.01 -5.95
C ASP A 52 4.22 6.84 -6.89
N GLN A 53 4.35 5.97 -7.91
CA GLN A 53 3.25 5.73 -8.85
C GLN A 53 2.06 5.07 -8.15
N SER A 54 2.33 4.14 -7.26
CA SER A 54 1.28 3.48 -6.49
C SER A 54 0.58 4.45 -5.55
N ILE A 55 1.35 5.28 -4.85
CA ILE A 55 0.80 6.29 -3.94
C ILE A 55 0.01 7.33 -4.73
N GLY A 56 0.56 7.81 -5.85
CA GLY A 56 -0.13 8.77 -6.70
C GLY A 56 -1.47 8.25 -7.19
N ARG A 57 -1.51 7.01 -7.65
CA ARG A 57 -2.76 6.39 -8.08
C ARG A 57 -3.75 6.27 -6.92
N ALA A 58 -3.28 5.82 -5.77
CA ALA A 58 -4.18 5.57 -4.63
C ALA A 58 -4.81 6.85 -4.10
N PHE A 59 -4.03 7.93 -3.98
CA PHE A 59 -4.52 9.15 -3.34
C PHE A 59 -5.03 10.21 -4.31
N TYR A 60 -4.58 10.19 -5.57
CA TYR A 60 -5.00 11.20 -6.57
C TYR A 60 -5.76 10.60 -7.74
N GLY A 61 -5.75 9.27 -7.89
CA GLY A 61 -6.33 8.62 -9.05
C GLY A 61 -5.46 8.68 -10.30
N ASP A 62 -4.19 9.09 -10.15
CA ASP A 62 -3.30 9.32 -11.28
C ASP A 62 -1.88 8.84 -10.93
N ALA A 63 -1.46 7.74 -11.55
CA ALA A 63 -0.14 7.17 -11.31
C ALA A 63 1.01 8.07 -11.78
N GLY A 64 0.72 9.03 -12.64
CA GLY A 64 1.74 9.99 -13.11
C GLY A 64 1.93 11.16 -12.17
N ARG A 65 1.09 11.29 -11.17
CA ARG A 65 1.18 12.42 -10.25
C ARG A 65 2.14 12.11 -9.11
N ILE A 66 3.13 12.98 -8.92
CA ILE A 66 4.09 12.84 -7.83
C ILE A 66 3.38 13.16 -6.51
N PRO A 67 3.48 12.29 -5.50
CA PRO A 67 2.83 12.54 -4.22
C PRO A 67 3.32 13.83 -3.59
N ALA A 68 2.37 14.60 -3.07
CA ALA A 68 2.68 15.81 -2.32
C ALA A 68 3.25 15.44 -0.95
N LYS A 69 3.92 16.40 -0.33
CA LYS A 69 4.46 16.21 1.02
C LYS A 69 3.39 15.78 2.00
N ARG A 70 2.17 16.29 1.83
CA ARG A 70 1.01 15.85 2.61
C ARG A 70 -0.03 15.32 1.63
N LEU A 71 -0.35 14.05 1.76
CA LEU A 71 -1.33 13.39 0.91
C LEU A 71 -2.75 13.87 1.22
N PRO A 72 -3.69 13.72 0.29
CA PRO A 72 -5.11 13.91 0.60
C PRO A 72 -5.54 12.98 1.73
N ALA A 73 -6.62 13.35 2.41
CA ALA A 73 -7.12 12.57 3.54
C ALA A 73 -7.63 11.19 3.12
N THR A 74 -8.19 11.08 1.93
CA THR A 74 -8.91 9.89 1.48
C THR A 74 -8.28 9.29 0.23
N MET A 75 -8.08 7.99 0.23
CA MET A 75 -7.67 7.26 -0.97
C MET A 75 -8.86 7.14 -1.91
N VAL A 76 -8.58 7.24 -3.20
CA VAL A 76 -9.60 7.15 -4.26
C VAL A 76 -9.46 5.89 -5.10
N MET A 77 -8.34 5.18 -4.99
CA MET A 77 -8.06 3.94 -5.72
C MET A 77 -7.29 2.98 -4.81
N PRO A 78 -7.24 1.70 -5.13
CA PRO A 78 -6.43 0.76 -4.36
C PRO A 78 -4.95 1.12 -4.39
N LEU A 79 -4.26 0.78 -3.31
CA LEU A 79 -2.82 0.94 -3.18
C LEU A 79 -2.18 -0.42 -3.39
N TYR A 80 -1.20 -0.50 -4.26
CA TYR A 80 -0.48 -1.74 -4.52
C TYR A 80 0.87 -1.72 -3.79
N VAL A 81 1.11 -2.79 -3.04
CA VAL A 81 2.27 -2.89 -2.16
C VAL A 81 3.12 -4.08 -2.60
N ALA A 82 4.35 -3.80 -3.02
CA ALA A 82 5.33 -4.84 -3.28
C ALA A 82 6.10 -5.13 -1.98
N TYR A 83 6.76 -6.26 -1.92
CA TYR A 83 7.39 -6.68 -0.68
C TYR A 83 8.51 -7.68 -0.92
N ASP A 84 9.33 -7.84 0.11
CA ASP A 84 10.26 -8.95 0.26
C ASP A 84 10.22 -9.35 1.74
N GLY A 85 10.39 -10.64 2.03
CA GLY A 85 10.37 -11.13 3.41
C GLY A 85 8.97 -11.35 3.97
N ARG A 86 8.69 -10.80 5.14
CA ARG A 86 7.48 -11.09 5.93
C ARG A 86 6.20 -10.45 5.39
N ALA A 87 5.75 -10.88 4.22
CA ALA A 87 4.58 -10.31 3.57
C ALA A 87 3.31 -10.40 4.41
N ARG A 88 3.11 -11.53 5.09
CA ARG A 88 1.91 -11.73 5.91
C ARG A 88 1.78 -10.68 6.99
N ARG A 89 2.91 -10.25 7.57
CA ARG A 89 2.89 -9.21 8.60
C ARG A 89 2.44 -7.87 8.03
N ILE A 90 2.85 -7.57 6.80
CA ILE A 90 2.38 -6.35 6.11
C ILE A 90 0.86 -6.38 5.99
N VAL A 91 0.30 -7.49 5.56
CA VAL A 91 -1.15 -7.64 5.43
C VAL A 91 -1.85 -7.45 6.76
N GLU A 92 -1.32 -8.06 7.83
CA GLU A 92 -1.91 -7.95 9.17
C GLU A 92 -1.96 -6.50 9.66
N VAL A 93 -0.85 -5.78 9.48
CA VAL A 93 -0.77 -4.39 9.97
C VAL A 93 -1.74 -3.50 9.21
N PHE A 94 -1.84 -3.64 7.89
CA PHE A 94 -2.81 -2.89 7.12
C PHE A 94 -4.25 -3.18 7.58
N ARG A 95 -4.57 -4.44 7.82
CA ARG A 95 -5.91 -4.82 8.29
C ARG A 95 -6.20 -4.26 9.68
N GLU A 96 -5.23 -4.30 10.56
CA GLU A 96 -5.37 -3.77 11.93
C GLU A 96 -5.62 -2.26 11.93
N GLU A 97 -5.10 -1.56 10.94
CA GLU A 97 -5.33 -0.13 10.81
C GLU A 97 -6.58 0.22 10.00
N GLY A 98 -7.40 -0.76 9.67
CA GLY A 98 -8.72 -0.53 9.10
C GLY A 98 -8.81 -0.64 7.58
N PHE A 99 -7.78 -1.11 6.91
CA PHE A 99 -7.83 -1.29 5.46
C PHE A 99 -8.35 -2.68 5.09
N ASN A 100 -9.03 -2.75 3.96
CA ASN A 100 -9.37 -4.02 3.32
C ASN A 100 -8.17 -4.46 2.49
N VAL A 101 -7.67 -5.64 2.75
CA VAL A 101 -6.47 -6.13 2.06
C VAL A 101 -6.80 -7.41 1.32
N GLU A 102 -6.45 -7.43 0.04
CA GLU A 102 -6.58 -8.61 -0.80
C GLU A 102 -5.19 -9.13 -1.15
N TRP A 103 -4.91 -10.35 -0.77
CA TRP A 103 -3.67 -11.03 -1.07
C TRP A 103 -3.89 -12.53 -0.89
N ASP A 104 -3.51 -13.30 -1.90
CA ASP A 104 -3.76 -14.74 -1.93
C ASP A 104 -2.65 -15.58 -1.28
N GLY A 105 -1.63 -14.92 -0.74
CA GLY A 105 -0.50 -15.61 -0.14
C GLY A 105 0.58 -16.03 -1.12
N ASP A 106 0.40 -15.76 -2.40
CA ASP A 106 1.39 -16.08 -3.42
C ASP A 106 2.43 -14.96 -3.49
N TRP A 107 3.68 -15.31 -3.25
CA TRP A 107 4.78 -14.36 -3.25
C TRP A 107 4.92 -13.59 -4.57
N ALA A 108 4.41 -14.15 -5.66
CA ALA A 108 4.46 -13.49 -6.97
C ALA A 108 3.43 -12.39 -7.12
N ASN A 109 2.44 -12.33 -6.21
CA ASN A 109 1.34 -11.37 -6.34
C ASN A 109 1.52 -10.20 -5.38
N THR A 110 1.29 -9.00 -5.93
CA THR A 110 1.32 -7.76 -5.15
C THR A 110 0.15 -7.72 -4.16
N ILE A 111 0.39 -7.16 -2.99
CA ILE A 111 -0.67 -6.94 -2.01
C ILE A 111 -1.51 -5.76 -2.48
N CYS A 112 -2.82 -5.93 -2.51
CA CYS A 112 -3.76 -4.89 -2.90
C CYS A 112 -4.46 -4.36 -1.65
N VAL A 113 -4.27 -3.08 -1.34
CA VAL A 113 -4.82 -2.44 -0.15
C VAL A 113 -5.91 -1.48 -0.57
N ARG A 114 -7.10 -1.63 0.03
CA ARG A 114 -8.24 -0.76 -0.22
C ARG A 114 -8.60 0.00 1.05
N PRO A 115 -9.12 1.22 0.93
CA PRO A 115 -9.61 1.94 2.11
C PRO A 115 -10.72 1.17 2.79
N GLU A 116 -10.82 1.29 4.11
CA GLU A 116 -11.90 0.66 4.88
C GLU A 116 -13.27 1.05 4.35
N LEU A 117 -13.43 2.34 4.04
CA LEU A 117 -14.70 2.88 3.58
C LEU A 117 -14.87 2.84 2.06
N TRP A 118 -13.95 2.18 1.37
CA TRP A 118 -14.05 2.04 -0.07
C TRP A 118 -15.31 1.22 -0.40
N PRO A 119 -16.21 1.77 -1.19
CA PRO A 119 -17.39 1.01 -1.57
C PRO A 119 -17.00 -0.29 -2.25
N ASP A 120 -17.90 -1.27 -2.19
CA ASP A 120 -17.70 -2.52 -2.89
C ASP A 120 -17.27 -2.25 -4.34
N ARG A 121 -16.12 -2.74 -4.71
CA ARG A 121 -15.52 -2.50 -6.03
C ARG A 121 -15.31 -3.79 -6.81
N PRO A 122 -16.25 -4.72 -6.81
CA PRO A 122 -16.08 -5.93 -7.61
C PRO A 122 -15.93 -5.59 -9.10
N ARG A 123 -16.42 -4.44 -9.48
CA ARG A 123 -16.34 -3.97 -10.86
C ARG A 123 -14.90 -3.77 -11.34
N MET A 124 -14.01 -3.34 -10.48
CA MET A 124 -12.60 -3.16 -10.89
C MET A 124 -11.99 -4.48 -11.33
N ASP A 125 -12.22 -5.53 -10.56
CA ASP A 125 -11.71 -6.85 -10.91
C ASP A 125 -12.39 -7.40 -12.16
N ARG A 126 -13.70 -7.20 -12.27
CA ARG A 126 -14.46 -7.63 -13.44
C ARG A 126 -13.96 -6.94 -14.71
N LEU A 127 -13.73 -5.64 -14.64
CA LEU A 127 -13.22 -4.88 -15.77
C LEU A 127 -11.85 -5.40 -16.21
N LYS A 128 -10.98 -5.70 -15.24
CA LYS A 128 -9.67 -6.27 -15.54
C LYS A 128 -9.77 -7.61 -16.24
N LYS A 129 -10.79 -8.38 -15.93
CA LYS A 129 -11.05 -9.68 -16.54
C LYS A 129 -11.87 -9.59 -17.83
N GLY A 130 -12.21 -8.38 -18.25
CA GLY A 130 -13.04 -8.17 -19.42
C GLY A 130 -14.52 -8.36 -19.16
N GLU A 131 -14.95 -8.41 -17.93
CA GLU A 131 -16.36 -8.52 -17.58
C GLU A 131 -17.01 -7.15 -17.56
N VAL A 132 -18.27 -7.10 -17.95
CA VAL A 132 -19.07 -5.88 -17.91
C VAL A 132 -19.74 -5.82 -16.55
N ALA A 133 -19.60 -4.68 -15.88
CA ALA A 133 -20.22 -4.48 -14.58
C ALA A 133 -21.74 -4.40 -14.67
#